data_0355387a837468fc850f7c7ada22f231
#
_entry.id   0355387a837468fc850f7c7ada22f231
#
_cell.length_a   1.000
_cell.length_b   1.000
_cell.length_c   1.000
_cell.angle_alpha   90.00
_cell.angle_beta   90.00
_cell.angle_gamma   90.00
#
_symmetry.space_group_name_H-M   'P 1'
#
loop_
_entity.id
_entity.type
_entity.pdbx_description
1 polymer ?
#
loop_
_entity_poly.entity_id
_entity_poly.type
_entity_poly.pdbx_seq_one_letter_code
_entity_poly.pdbx_strand_id
1 'polypeptide(L)'
;MAQVLLHIPKKVHQAVWTQLLPRHLRSEEAGFMYVSHRPQDEAEVFEYVDWYPIPSNGFLHRSRYHFELTDETRARVIKQAHDLGTSLVEFHSHAGRWPAAFSASDLLGFQEFVPHVWWRLKGKPYLALVVTRTNFDGLAWLTDPRTPQHIDGIVIGGSVLTSTKLSPLKYSTYEQ
;
A
#
# COMPACT_ATOMS: atom_id res chain seq x y z
N MET A 1 -7.18 11.96 -15.71
CA MET A 1 -6.14 11.09 -15.10
C MET A 1 -6.46 9.63 -15.42
N ALA A 2 -5.42 8.85 -15.70
CA ALA A 2 -5.60 7.42 -15.93
C ALA A 2 -6.11 6.72 -14.66
N GLN A 3 -6.95 5.72 -14.85
CA GLN A 3 -7.43 4.85 -13.79
C GLN A 3 -6.28 3.98 -13.27
N VAL A 4 -6.19 3.79 -11.96
CA VAL A 4 -5.18 2.93 -11.33
C VAL A 4 -5.83 1.66 -10.83
N LEU A 5 -5.37 0.52 -11.34
CA LEU A 5 -5.89 -0.79 -11.01
C LEU A 5 -4.77 -1.73 -10.54
N LEU A 6 -5.03 -2.45 -9.45
CA LEU A 6 -4.15 -3.49 -8.93
C LEU A 6 -4.78 -4.86 -9.19
N HIS A 7 -4.10 -5.71 -9.94
CA HIS A 7 -4.55 -7.06 -10.27
C HIS A 7 -3.89 -8.08 -9.33
N ILE A 8 -4.71 -8.79 -8.58
CA ILE A 8 -4.27 -9.81 -7.62
C ILE A 8 -4.98 -11.12 -7.92
N PRO A 9 -4.25 -12.25 -8.06
CA PRO A 9 -4.89 -13.56 -8.17
C PRO A 9 -5.76 -13.87 -6.96
N LYS A 10 -6.87 -14.56 -7.16
CA LYS A 10 -7.85 -14.87 -6.11
C LYS A 10 -7.23 -15.54 -4.87
N LYS A 11 -6.36 -16.51 -5.07
CA LYS A 11 -5.67 -17.21 -3.96
C LYS A 11 -4.75 -16.28 -3.18
N VAL A 12 -4.06 -15.38 -3.86
CA VAL A 12 -3.17 -14.39 -3.23
C VAL A 12 -3.99 -13.39 -2.43
N HIS A 13 -5.08 -12.89 -2.99
CA HIS A 13 -6.01 -12.01 -2.27
C HIS A 13 -6.49 -12.65 -0.96
N GLN A 14 -6.91 -13.90 -0.99
CA GLN A 14 -7.34 -14.63 0.20
C GLN A 14 -6.23 -14.72 1.26
N ALA A 15 -5.01 -15.06 0.83
CA ALA A 15 -3.86 -15.17 1.74
C ALA A 15 -3.47 -13.83 2.35
N VAL A 16 -3.43 -12.78 1.54
CA VAL A 16 -3.06 -11.42 1.97
C VAL A 16 -4.08 -10.88 2.98
N TRP A 17 -5.37 -10.97 2.67
CA TRP A 17 -6.43 -10.47 3.58
C TRP A 17 -6.49 -11.28 4.87
N THR A 18 -6.28 -12.59 4.83
CA THR A 18 -6.21 -13.42 6.03
C THR A 18 -5.05 -13.02 6.95
N GLN A 19 -3.89 -12.71 6.37
CA GLN A 19 -2.72 -12.27 7.13
C GLN A 19 -2.89 -10.86 7.71
N LEU A 20 -3.47 -9.94 6.93
CA LEU A 20 -3.67 -8.54 7.36
C LEU A 20 -4.82 -8.39 8.36
N LEU A 21 -5.84 -9.25 8.27
CA LEU A 21 -7.07 -9.16 9.05
C LEU A 21 -7.34 -10.48 9.77
N PRO A 22 -6.46 -10.89 10.72
CA PRO A 22 -6.70 -12.08 11.52
C PRO A 22 -7.97 -11.92 12.35
N ARG A 23 -8.56 -13.02 12.77
CA ARG A 23 -9.84 -13.06 13.51
C ARG A 23 -9.86 -12.13 14.73
N HIS A 24 -8.72 -12.02 15.41
CA HIS A 24 -8.52 -11.16 16.58
C HIS A 24 -7.41 -10.15 16.31
N LEU A 25 -7.74 -9.11 15.51
CA LEU A 25 -6.81 -8.05 15.20
C LEU A 25 -6.60 -7.14 16.43
N ARG A 26 -5.43 -7.26 17.06
CA ARG A 26 -5.04 -6.49 18.26
C ARG A 26 -4.15 -5.30 17.94
N SER A 27 -3.46 -5.36 16.84
CA SER A 27 -2.56 -4.32 16.34
C SER A 27 -2.62 -4.30 14.81
N GLU A 28 -2.15 -3.22 14.20
CA GLU A 28 -2.03 -3.16 12.76
C GLU A 28 -1.10 -4.25 12.24
N GLU A 29 -1.50 -4.89 11.17
CA GLU A 29 -0.66 -5.81 10.40
C GLU A 29 -0.23 -5.13 9.10
N ALA A 30 0.89 -5.56 8.55
CA ALA A 30 1.43 -4.99 7.32
C ALA A 30 2.13 -6.04 6.47
N GLY A 31 2.30 -5.70 5.21
CA GLY A 31 3.07 -6.47 4.26
C GLY A 31 3.38 -5.65 3.02
N PHE A 32 4.26 -6.17 2.19
CA PHE A 32 4.62 -5.56 0.92
C PHE A 32 4.36 -6.51 -0.23
N MET A 33 3.76 -5.97 -1.28
CA MET A 33 3.55 -6.68 -2.54
C MET A 33 4.49 -6.11 -3.59
N TYR A 34 5.13 -6.99 -4.33
CA TYR A 34 5.94 -6.65 -5.49
C TYR A 34 5.06 -6.79 -6.71
N VAL A 35 5.01 -5.74 -7.53
CA VAL A 35 4.12 -5.70 -8.70
C VAL A 35 4.84 -5.23 -9.94
N SER A 36 4.47 -5.79 -11.08
CA SER A 36 4.88 -5.27 -12.38
C SER A 36 3.93 -4.18 -12.82
N HIS A 37 4.46 -3.10 -13.38
CA HIS A 37 3.70 -1.97 -13.88
C HIS A 37 3.54 -2.06 -15.39
N ARG A 38 2.30 -1.97 -15.84
CA ARG A 38 1.98 -1.98 -17.27
C ARG A 38 1.01 -0.84 -17.60
N PRO A 39 1.50 0.24 -18.24
CA PRO A 39 0.62 1.27 -18.74
C PRO A 39 -0.29 0.69 -19.84
N GLN A 40 -1.58 0.97 -19.76
CA GLN A 40 -2.56 0.69 -20.80
C GLN A 40 -3.27 1.99 -21.16
N ASP A 41 -3.94 2.07 -22.32
CA ASP A 41 -4.43 3.32 -22.93
C ASP A 41 -5.06 4.33 -21.96
N GLU A 42 -5.99 3.90 -21.10
CA GLU A 42 -6.66 4.74 -20.11
C GLU A 42 -6.48 4.24 -18.68
N ALA A 43 -5.56 3.30 -18.46
CA ALA A 43 -5.33 2.68 -17.16
C ALA A 43 -3.85 2.46 -16.90
N GLU A 44 -3.49 2.60 -15.64
CA GLU A 44 -2.21 2.15 -15.08
C GLU A 44 -2.48 0.85 -14.34
N VAL A 45 -1.96 -0.25 -14.87
CA VAL A 45 -2.21 -1.58 -14.34
C VAL A 45 -0.98 -2.10 -13.62
N PHE A 46 -1.19 -2.56 -12.40
CA PHE A 46 -0.16 -3.17 -11.56
C PHE A 46 -0.55 -4.63 -11.31
N GLU A 47 0.35 -5.56 -11.65
CA GLU A 47 0.09 -6.98 -11.53
C GLU A 47 0.96 -7.62 -10.45
N TYR A 48 0.36 -8.45 -9.62
CA TYR A 48 1.04 -9.20 -8.57
C TYR A 48 2.23 -10.01 -9.12
N VAL A 49 3.34 -9.90 -8.42
CA VAL A 49 4.55 -10.73 -8.64
C VAL A 49 4.83 -11.59 -7.43
N ASP A 50 4.91 -10.98 -6.23
CA ASP A 50 5.18 -11.70 -4.99
C ASP A 50 4.66 -10.91 -3.78
N TRP A 51 4.57 -11.57 -2.63
CA TRP A 51 4.08 -11.03 -1.37
C TRP A 51 5.07 -11.30 -0.23
N TYR A 52 5.33 -10.28 0.57
CA TYR A 52 6.15 -10.39 1.78
C TYR A 52 5.35 -9.90 2.99
N PRO A 53 4.81 -10.81 3.82
CA PRO A 53 4.20 -10.43 5.08
C PRO A 53 5.29 -9.98 6.06
N ILE A 54 5.04 -8.88 6.77
CA ILE A 54 6.01 -8.40 7.76
C ILE A 54 5.89 -9.28 9.01
N PRO A 55 6.96 -9.98 9.42
CA PRO A 55 6.95 -10.76 10.64
C PRO A 55 6.97 -9.85 11.88
N SER A 56 6.61 -10.39 13.04
CA SER A 56 6.56 -9.62 14.28
C SER A 56 7.85 -8.88 14.59
N ASN A 57 9.01 -9.47 14.30
CA ASN A 57 10.31 -8.83 14.50
C ASN A 57 10.67 -7.78 13.45
N GLY A 58 9.87 -7.63 12.42
CA GLY A 58 10.04 -6.61 11.39
C GLY A 58 9.46 -5.25 11.78
N PHE A 59 8.74 -5.18 12.87
CA PHE A 59 8.19 -3.94 13.41
C PHE A 59 9.10 -3.43 14.53
N LEU A 60 9.44 -2.15 14.47
CA LEU A 60 10.08 -1.44 15.57
C LEU A 60 9.08 -1.14 16.68
N HIS A 61 7.89 -0.71 16.28
CA HIS A 61 6.75 -0.46 17.13
C HIS A 61 5.46 -0.81 16.39
N ARG A 62 4.49 -1.33 17.13
CA ARG A 62 3.19 -1.69 16.57
C ARG A 62 2.09 -1.60 17.64
N SER A 63 1.00 -0.92 17.28
CA SER A 63 -0.18 -0.79 18.11
C SER A 63 -1.45 -0.96 17.28
N ARG A 64 -2.60 -0.75 17.89
CA ARG A 64 -3.89 -0.75 17.19
C ARG A 64 -4.04 0.44 16.21
N TYR A 65 -3.28 1.51 16.42
CA TYR A 65 -3.46 2.79 15.74
C TYR A 65 -2.26 3.25 14.93
N HIS A 66 -1.11 2.60 15.09
CA HIS A 66 0.13 3.01 14.46
C HIS A 66 1.14 1.87 14.43
N PHE A 67 2.02 1.88 13.44
CA PHE A 67 3.18 1.01 13.41
C PHE A 67 4.39 1.72 12.80
N GLU A 68 5.56 1.25 13.15
CA GLU A 68 6.83 1.59 12.51
C GLU A 68 7.58 0.31 12.16
N LEU A 69 8.18 0.30 10.99
CA LEU A 69 9.02 -0.81 10.54
C LEU A 69 10.46 -0.59 10.96
N THR A 70 11.20 -1.68 11.18
CA THR A 70 12.65 -1.59 11.37
C THR A 70 13.34 -1.12 10.11
N ASP A 71 14.54 -0.53 10.26
CA ASP A 71 15.34 -0.13 9.11
C ASP A 71 15.72 -1.34 8.24
N GLU A 72 15.97 -2.49 8.86
CA GLU A 72 16.25 -3.75 8.16
C GLU A 72 15.07 -4.19 7.30
N THR A 73 13.84 -4.07 7.80
CA THR A 73 12.64 -4.40 7.02
C THR A 73 12.50 -3.48 5.81
N ARG A 74 12.67 -2.16 6.01
CA ARG A 74 12.62 -1.18 4.93
C ARG A 74 13.67 -1.46 3.86
N ALA A 75 14.91 -1.69 4.27
CA ALA A 75 16.00 -2.01 3.36
C ALA A 75 15.75 -3.31 2.59
N ARG A 76 15.23 -4.33 3.27
CA ARG A 76 14.92 -5.63 2.66
C ARG A 76 13.87 -5.52 1.56
N VAL A 77 12.76 -4.85 1.80
CA VAL A 77 11.67 -4.76 0.80
C VAL A 77 12.08 -3.92 -0.40
N ILE A 78 12.83 -2.84 -0.18
CA ILE A 78 13.38 -2.03 -1.27
C ILE A 78 14.38 -2.83 -2.11
N LYS A 79 15.31 -3.54 -1.46
CA LYS A 79 16.29 -4.39 -2.15
C LYS A 79 15.60 -5.47 -2.99
N GLN A 80 14.60 -6.14 -2.44
CA GLN A 80 13.88 -7.18 -3.16
C GLN A 80 13.13 -6.61 -4.37
N ALA A 81 12.48 -5.47 -4.23
CA ALA A 81 11.84 -4.79 -5.37
C ALA A 81 12.86 -4.42 -6.44
N HIS A 82 14.02 -3.91 -6.05
CA HIS A 82 15.11 -3.62 -6.98
C HIS A 82 15.59 -4.88 -7.71
N ASP A 83 15.83 -5.96 -6.99
CA ASP A 83 16.31 -7.22 -7.55
C ASP A 83 15.29 -7.86 -8.51
N LEU A 84 14.01 -7.76 -8.20
CA LEU A 84 12.93 -8.23 -9.06
C LEU A 84 12.61 -7.28 -10.23
N GLY A 85 13.09 -6.05 -10.19
CA GLY A 85 12.74 -5.02 -11.18
C GLY A 85 11.28 -4.56 -11.09
N THR A 86 10.68 -4.62 -9.89
CA THR A 86 9.26 -4.34 -9.64
C THR A 86 9.05 -2.99 -8.97
N SER A 87 7.80 -2.53 -9.01
CA SER A 87 7.27 -1.52 -8.11
C SER A 87 6.93 -2.15 -6.76
N LEU A 88 6.78 -1.32 -5.74
CA LEU A 88 6.49 -1.72 -4.37
C LEU A 88 5.11 -1.22 -3.97
N VAL A 89 4.33 -2.09 -3.34
CA VAL A 89 3.02 -1.76 -2.78
C VAL A 89 3.04 -2.07 -1.29
N GLU A 90 2.82 -1.06 -0.46
CA GLU A 90 2.64 -1.23 0.97
C GLU A 90 1.18 -1.54 1.29
N PHE A 91 0.96 -2.55 2.12
CA PHE A 91 -0.34 -2.87 2.67
C PHE A 91 -0.30 -2.78 4.18
N HIS A 92 -1.32 -2.17 4.78
CA HIS A 92 -1.57 -2.35 6.19
C HIS A 92 -3.07 -2.40 6.49
N SER A 93 -3.42 -2.92 7.65
CA SER A 93 -4.80 -3.05 8.10
C SER A 93 -5.13 -2.03 9.18
N HIS A 94 -6.37 -1.56 9.17
CA HIS A 94 -6.95 -0.84 10.30
C HIS A 94 -7.97 -1.73 11.01
N ALA A 95 -7.84 -1.84 12.34
CA ALA A 95 -8.86 -2.44 13.19
C ALA A 95 -9.98 -1.42 13.41
N GLY A 96 -11.23 -1.87 13.33
CA GLY A 96 -12.37 -1.03 13.62
C GLY A 96 -13.46 -1.12 12.56
N ARG A 97 -14.53 -0.34 12.77
CA ARG A 97 -15.73 -0.36 11.93
C ARG A 97 -15.82 0.81 10.97
N TRP A 98 -14.79 1.66 10.94
CA TRP A 98 -14.76 2.82 10.07
C TRP A 98 -14.39 2.40 8.65
N PRO A 99 -14.92 3.12 7.62
CA PRO A 99 -14.45 2.92 6.27
C PRO A 99 -12.94 3.12 6.16
N ALA A 100 -12.31 2.35 5.27
CA ALA A 100 -10.87 2.42 5.06
C ALA A 100 -10.45 3.82 4.61
N ALA A 101 -9.49 4.38 5.33
CA ALA A 101 -8.81 5.64 4.99
C ALA A 101 -7.47 5.67 5.73
N PHE A 102 -6.47 6.32 5.15
CA PHE A 102 -5.21 6.54 5.84
C PHE A 102 -5.38 7.54 6.98
N SER A 103 -4.73 7.26 8.12
CA SER A 103 -4.65 8.20 9.23
C SER A 103 -3.68 9.35 8.92
N ALA A 104 -3.74 10.42 9.70
CA ALA A 104 -2.76 11.51 9.59
C ALA A 104 -1.32 11.01 9.80
N SER A 105 -1.14 10.05 10.71
CA SER A 105 0.16 9.40 10.96
C SER A 105 0.66 8.62 9.74
N ASP A 106 -0.21 7.86 9.08
CA ASP A 106 0.12 7.14 7.85
C ASP A 106 0.60 8.12 6.77
N LEU A 107 -0.16 9.18 6.56
CA LEU A 107 0.13 10.18 5.55
C LEU A 107 1.46 10.89 5.80
N LEU A 108 1.79 11.22 7.05
CA LEU A 108 3.09 11.78 7.44
C LEU A 108 4.23 10.79 7.15
N GLY A 109 4.02 9.52 7.44
CA GLY A 109 5.00 8.46 7.13
C GLY A 109 5.30 8.37 5.63
N PHE A 110 4.30 8.52 4.77
CA PHE A 110 4.49 8.51 3.32
C PHE A 110 5.29 9.71 2.82
N GLN A 111 5.19 10.86 3.45
CA GLN A 111 5.99 12.04 3.07
C GLN A 111 7.49 11.80 3.19
N GLU A 112 7.92 10.96 4.13
CA GLU A 112 9.33 10.59 4.29
C GLU A 112 9.70 9.36 3.47
N PHE A 113 8.88 8.32 3.51
CA PHE A 113 9.23 7.02 2.96
C PHE A 113 9.11 6.97 1.45
N VAL A 114 8.07 7.55 0.86
CA VAL A 114 7.84 7.47 -0.60
C VAL A 114 8.97 8.13 -1.40
N PRO A 115 9.45 9.35 -1.08
CA PRO A 115 10.58 9.92 -1.80
C PRO A 115 11.86 9.08 -1.69
N HIS A 116 12.09 8.44 -0.53
CA HIS A 116 13.24 7.56 -0.32
C HIS A 116 13.15 6.31 -1.21
N VAL A 117 12.02 5.63 -1.23
CA VAL A 117 11.79 4.47 -2.11
C VAL A 117 11.90 4.86 -3.57
N TRP A 118 11.31 5.98 -3.94
CA TRP A 118 11.35 6.53 -5.29
C TRP A 118 12.78 6.72 -5.79
N TRP A 119 13.62 7.31 -4.96
CA TRP A 119 15.03 7.49 -5.27
C TRP A 119 15.76 6.15 -5.41
N ARG A 120 15.51 5.20 -4.50
CA ARG A 120 16.14 3.88 -4.49
C ARG A 120 15.72 3.01 -5.68
N LEU A 121 14.48 3.11 -6.12
CA LEU A 121 13.91 2.35 -7.23
C LEU A 121 13.87 3.13 -8.56
N LYS A 122 14.59 4.24 -8.65
CA LYS A 122 14.79 5.02 -9.87
C LYS A 122 13.48 5.47 -10.52
N GLY A 123 12.55 5.97 -9.72
CA GLY A 123 11.30 6.56 -10.21
C GLY A 123 10.22 5.54 -10.56
N LYS A 124 10.35 4.29 -10.17
CA LYS A 124 9.23 3.35 -10.29
C LYS A 124 8.05 3.79 -9.42
N PRO A 125 6.81 3.63 -9.90
CA PRO A 125 5.65 3.95 -9.10
C PRO A 125 5.64 3.24 -7.73
N TYR A 126 5.09 3.94 -6.74
CA TYR A 126 4.86 3.40 -5.40
C TYR A 126 3.37 3.43 -5.10
N LEU A 127 2.86 2.38 -4.49
CA LEU A 127 1.47 2.28 -4.07
C LEU A 127 1.40 1.98 -2.58
N ALA A 128 0.32 2.46 -1.94
CA ALA A 128 -0.01 2.11 -0.56
C ALA A 128 -1.49 1.83 -0.45
N LEU A 129 -1.85 0.78 0.26
CA LEU A 129 -3.24 0.39 0.54
C LEU A 129 -3.45 0.21 2.04
N VAL A 130 -4.60 0.66 2.50
CA VAL A 130 -5.13 0.36 3.83
C VAL A 130 -6.39 -0.47 3.66
N VAL A 131 -6.47 -1.58 4.39
CA VAL A 131 -7.58 -2.51 4.29
C VAL A 131 -8.33 -2.64 5.61
N THR A 132 -9.64 -2.78 5.53
CA THR A 132 -10.52 -3.14 6.63
C THR A 132 -11.28 -4.41 6.24
N ARG A 133 -12.12 -4.92 7.14
CA ARG A 133 -12.90 -6.12 6.84
C ARG A 133 -13.91 -5.93 5.70
N THR A 134 -14.31 -4.69 5.42
CA THR A 134 -15.38 -4.38 4.48
C THR A 134 -14.93 -3.66 3.22
N ASN A 135 -13.77 -2.97 3.25
CA ASN A 135 -13.32 -2.16 2.12
C ASN A 135 -11.83 -1.85 2.19
N PHE A 136 -11.35 -1.09 1.21
CA PHE A 136 -9.97 -0.60 1.17
C PHE A 136 -9.94 0.84 0.65
N ASP A 137 -8.85 1.52 0.93
CA ASP A 137 -8.46 2.75 0.26
C ASP A 137 -7.00 2.64 -0.18
N GLY A 138 -6.60 3.44 -1.15
CA GLY A 138 -5.24 3.38 -1.65
C GLY A 138 -4.80 4.64 -2.37
N LEU A 139 -3.50 4.88 -2.29
CA LEU A 139 -2.81 5.97 -2.97
C LEU A 139 -1.72 5.42 -3.87
N ALA A 140 -1.54 6.06 -5.02
CA ALA A 140 -0.51 5.73 -5.99
C ALA A 140 0.30 6.98 -6.36
N TRP A 141 1.61 6.87 -6.25
CA TRP A 141 2.56 7.87 -6.73
C TRP A 141 3.12 7.36 -8.06
N LEU A 142 2.66 7.91 -9.17
CA LEU A 142 2.96 7.39 -10.51
C LEU A 142 4.12 8.11 -11.18
N THR A 143 4.15 9.43 -11.10
CA THR A 143 5.12 10.28 -11.82
C THR A 143 5.90 11.23 -10.92
N ASP A 144 5.46 11.39 -9.68
CA ASP A 144 6.03 12.31 -8.70
C ASP A 144 5.93 11.70 -7.30
N PRO A 145 7.02 11.67 -6.53
CA PRO A 145 7.01 11.09 -5.17
C PRO A 145 6.24 11.93 -4.15
N ARG A 146 5.75 13.10 -4.51
CA ARG A 146 5.03 14.01 -3.62
C ARG A 146 3.55 14.19 -3.97
N THR A 147 3.14 13.73 -5.14
CA THR A 147 1.79 13.95 -5.66
C THR A 147 1.09 12.63 -5.93
N PRO A 148 0.34 12.10 -4.95
CA PRO A 148 -0.42 10.87 -5.15
C PRO A 148 -1.74 11.12 -5.89
N GLN A 149 -2.29 10.04 -6.43
CA GLN A 149 -3.69 9.93 -6.83
C GLN A 149 -4.31 8.69 -6.18
N HIS A 150 -5.63 8.61 -6.17
CA HIS A 150 -6.31 7.44 -5.63
C HIS A 150 -6.11 6.22 -6.53
N ILE A 151 -5.98 5.05 -5.89
CA ILE A 151 -6.16 3.77 -6.55
C ILE A 151 -7.67 3.58 -6.74
N ASP A 152 -8.09 3.21 -7.93
CA ASP A 152 -9.52 3.08 -8.25
C ASP A 152 -10.08 1.74 -7.85
N GLY A 153 -9.33 0.67 -8.05
CA GLY A 153 -9.83 -0.66 -7.76
C GLY A 153 -8.77 -1.73 -7.66
N ILE A 154 -9.19 -2.85 -7.06
CA ILE A 154 -8.44 -4.11 -7.05
C ILE A 154 -9.22 -5.12 -7.88
N VAL A 155 -8.60 -5.65 -8.90
CA VAL A 155 -9.18 -6.68 -9.78
C VAL A 155 -8.77 -8.06 -9.26
N ILE A 156 -9.75 -8.85 -8.88
CA ILE A 156 -9.56 -10.19 -8.30
C ILE A 156 -10.39 -11.17 -9.12
N GLY A 157 -9.74 -11.92 -10.00
CA GLY A 157 -10.45 -12.75 -10.95
C GLY A 157 -11.38 -11.91 -11.84
N GLY A 158 -12.66 -12.24 -11.91
CA GLY A 158 -13.66 -11.47 -12.65
C GLY A 158 -14.32 -10.33 -11.88
N SER A 159 -13.89 -10.07 -10.63
CA SER A 159 -14.50 -9.09 -9.73
C SER A 159 -13.59 -7.89 -9.51
N VAL A 160 -14.19 -6.72 -9.28
CA VAL A 160 -13.46 -5.49 -8.93
C VAL A 160 -13.93 -5.00 -7.57
N LEU A 161 -12.98 -4.81 -6.65
CA LEU A 161 -13.22 -4.07 -5.42
C LEU A 161 -12.97 -2.60 -5.68
N THR A 162 -13.93 -1.75 -5.36
CA THR A 162 -13.82 -0.30 -5.53
C THR A 162 -13.26 0.35 -4.27
N SER A 163 -12.33 1.27 -4.42
CA SER A 163 -11.73 2.03 -3.34
C SER A 163 -12.74 2.99 -2.70
N THR A 164 -12.58 3.25 -1.40
CA THR A 164 -13.37 4.28 -0.70
C THR A 164 -13.03 5.69 -1.18
N LYS A 165 -11.81 5.93 -1.61
CA LYS A 165 -11.27 7.25 -1.98
C LYS A 165 -11.43 8.32 -0.90
N LEU A 166 -11.46 7.91 0.37
CA LEU A 166 -11.67 8.81 1.50
C LEU A 166 -10.40 9.54 1.95
N SER A 167 -9.23 8.99 1.66
CA SER A 167 -7.97 9.63 2.06
C SER A 167 -7.72 10.92 1.27
N PRO A 168 -7.27 12.01 1.94
CA PRO A 168 -6.97 13.25 1.23
C PRO A 168 -5.71 13.11 0.37
N LEU A 169 -5.73 13.76 -0.80
CA LEU A 169 -4.59 13.78 -1.72
C LEU A 169 -3.61 14.91 -1.41
N LYS A 170 -4.07 15.94 -0.71
CA LYS A 170 -3.27 17.09 -0.29
C LYS A 170 -3.36 17.25 1.21
N TYR A 171 -2.22 17.52 1.83
CA TYR A 171 -2.21 17.97 3.22
C TYR A 171 -2.61 19.42 3.25
N SER A 172 -3.61 19.77 4.05
CA SER A 172 -3.74 21.15 4.50
C SER A 172 -2.64 21.36 5.53
N THR A 173 -1.59 22.07 5.17
CA THR A 173 -0.78 22.75 6.15
C THR A 173 -1.73 23.74 6.81
N TYR A 174 -2.19 23.46 8.02
CA TYR A 174 -2.66 24.50 8.90
C TYR A 174 -1.40 25.33 9.21
N GLU A 175 -1.20 26.41 8.49
CA GLU A 175 -0.35 27.50 8.92
C GLU A 175 -0.96 27.99 10.24
N GLN A 176 -0.23 27.79 11.32
CA GLN A 176 -0.45 28.51 12.57
C GLN A 176 0.10 29.90 12.44
#